data_93e615a70132a39635476c726b6c1d47
#
_entry.id   93e615a70132a39635476c726b6c1d47
#
_cell.length_a   1.000
_cell.length_b   1.000
_cell.length_c   1.000
_cell.angle_alpha   90.00
_cell.angle_beta   90.00
_cell.angle_gamma   90.00
#
_symmetry.space_group_name_H-M   'P 1'
#
loop_
_entity.id
_entity.type
_entity.pdbx_description
1 polymer ?
#
loop_
_entity_poly.entity_id
_entity_poly.type
_entity_poly.pdbx_seq_one_letter_code
_entity_poly.pdbx_strand_id
1 'polypeptide(L)'
;RRNKENWRGTIVEFSLEGDYLRAMSKILEYMKQTALVTPYADIKFVDPKGRFYMFSRATKKMPPPPTETLAHPYGVDVETIQRLIRVTNCRNLLDFMRKHFHRVGQGTSLSFLDFAGFIKTANPQRLKPEDVTKLVETIKKYKKYRKLFGKVSEEEINASLKKTKSQNMIDFLKKSFPNLDRTIILRLLSSAGFVRTKNPKKLRPDEIVRLVRMMKKYPDFLPPDASCLSPLGEDLLRAGILKELKPEFIAVSQRKPSTYAGHPFIVESAIAYGGDIPKKDDFVVYRFANRIPLLYDEASDVSVRVIRSINWRRYKVSSGMPVAILVHVCSTKVPYKTVGKEFIADRPEVKIEILNGIREVARRLQTFLAKREHRAKEKRRLSVFSKYLPKIARFSTDLAGKEKEPDIELLLRSVSKFEEQGA
;
A
#
# COMPACT_ATOMS: atom_id res chain seq x y z
N ARG A 1 -27.88 -32.96 2.63
CA ARG A 1 -29.14 -33.03 3.44
C ARG A 1 -30.10 -31.91 3.01
N ARG A 2 -31.41 -32.17 2.97
CA ARG A 2 -32.41 -31.11 2.73
C ARG A 2 -32.46 -30.20 3.97
N ASN A 3 -32.32 -28.88 3.74
CA ASN A 3 -32.39 -27.87 4.79
C ASN A 3 -33.88 -27.67 5.19
N LYS A 4 -34.34 -28.39 6.20
CA LYS A 4 -35.72 -28.36 6.70
C LYS A 4 -36.01 -27.11 7.54
N GLU A 5 -34.99 -26.43 8.08
CA GLU A 5 -35.11 -25.34 9.04
C GLU A 5 -34.65 -23.98 8.51
N ASN A 6 -34.55 -23.82 7.19
CA ASN A 6 -33.98 -22.60 6.55
C ASN A 6 -32.59 -22.18 7.08
N TRP A 7 -31.84 -23.16 7.64
CA TRP A 7 -30.49 -22.92 8.09
C TRP A 7 -29.58 -22.58 6.91
N ARG A 8 -28.76 -21.53 7.03
CA ARG A 8 -27.80 -21.10 6.03
C ARG A 8 -26.39 -21.20 6.61
N GLY A 9 -25.52 -21.90 5.94
CA GLY A 9 -24.14 -22.05 6.36
C GLY A 9 -23.45 -23.27 5.75
N THR A 10 -22.24 -23.54 6.22
CA THR A 10 -21.43 -24.70 5.81
C THR A 10 -20.95 -25.43 7.04
N ILE A 11 -21.10 -26.73 7.07
CA ILE A 11 -20.53 -27.61 8.08
C ILE A 11 -19.38 -28.38 7.43
N VAL A 12 -18.21 -28.30 8.04
CA VAL A 12 -17.03 -29.08 7.66
C VAL A 12 -16.63 -29.92 8.89
N GLU A 13 -16.57 -31.22 8.72
CA GLU A 13 -16.19 -32.16 9.76
C GLU A 13 -15.12 -33.10 9.22
N PHE A 14 -14.03 -33.25 9.96
CA PHE A 14 -12.96 -34.18 9.65
C PHE A 14 -12.28 -34.65 10.93
N SER A 15 -11.82 -35.89 10.93
CA SER A 15 -11.03 -36.47 12.02
C SER A 15 -9.56 -36.36 11.68
N LEU A 16 -8.76 -35.96 12.68
CA LEU A 16 -7.32 -35.91 12.54
C LEU A 16 -6.66 -36.39 13.83
N GLU A 17 -5.47 -36.94 13.70
CA GLU A 17 -4.62 -37.25 14.83
C GLU A 17 -3.80 -36.00 15.22
N GLY A 18 -3.83 -35.62 16.50
CA GLY A 18 -3.13 -34.43 16.93
C GLY A 18 -3.16 -34.20 18.43
N ASP A 19 -2.21 -33.43 18.95
CA ASP A 19 -2.12 -33.03 20.34
C ASP A 19 -2.69 -31.62 20.55
N TYR A 20 -3.93 -31.55 21.03
CA TYR A 20 -4.59 -30.29 21.30
C TYR A 20 -3.85 -29.42 22.33
N LEU A 21 -3.26 -30.04 23.37
CA LEU A 21 -2.61 -29.28 24.45
C LEU A 21 -1.43 -28.48 23.95
N ARG A 22 -0.65 -29.06 23.06
CA ARG A 22 0.46 -28.34 22.38
C ARG A 22 -0.03 -27.28 21.40
N ALA A 23 -1.13 -27.54 20.71
CA ALA A 23 -1.68 -26.64 19.68
C ALA A 23 -2.57 -25.53 20.25
N MET A 24 -3.08 -25.64 21.49
CA MET A 24 -4.09 -24.76 22.06
C MET A 24 -3.77 -23.27 21.95
N SER A 25 -2.56 -22.88 22.32
CA SER A 25 -2.15 -21.45 22.26
C SER A 25 -2.19 -20.89 20.83
N LYS A 26 -1.77 -21.69 19.86
CA LYS A 26 -1.79 -21.30 18.43
C LYS A 26 -3.21 -21.25 17.86
N ILE A 27 -4.08 -22.17 18.29
CA ILE A 27 -5.49 -22.17 17.90
C ILE A 27 -6.19 -20.90 18.42
N LEU A 28 -6.01 -20.57 19.70
CA LEU A 28 -6.57 -19.35 20.29
C LEU A 28 -5.99 -18.07 19.64
N GLU A 29 -4.71 -18.05 19.37
CA GLU A 29 -4.08 -16.97 18.64
C GLU A 29 -4.68 -16.80 17.24
N TYR A 30 -4.89 -17.90 16.51
CA TYR A 30 -5.54 -17.88 15.20
C TYR A 30 -6.97 -17.31 15.27
N MET A 31 -7.76 -17.74 16.26
CA MET A 31 -9.12 -17.23 16.47
C MET A 31 -9.12 -15.74 16.79
N LYS A 32 -8.23 -15.29 17.69
CA LYS A 32 -8.08 -13.88 18.03
C LYS A 32 -7.66 -13.04 16.83
N GLN A 33 -6.68 -13.50 16.04
CA GLN A 33 -6.25 -12.82 14.84
C GLN A 33 -7.35 -12.80 13.76
N THR A 34 -8.13 -13.88 13.64
CA THR A 34 -9.29 -13.92 12.74
C THR A 34 -10.33 -12.89 13.17
N ALA A 35 -10.65 -12.78 14.47
CA ALA A 35 -11.58 -11.79 14.98
C ALA A 35 -11.13 -10.35 14.70
N LEU A 36 -9.82 -10.09 14.69
CA LEU A 36 -9.26 -8.77 14.38
C LEU A 36 -9.55 -8.34 12.94
N VAL A 37 -9.47 -9.25 11.97
CA VAL A 37 -9.70 -8.95 10.54
C VAL A 37 -11.11 -9.31 10.06
N THR A 38 -11.95 -9.87 10.93
CA THR A 38 -13.37 -10.10 10.68
C THR A 38 -14.24 -9.47 11.77
N PRO A 39 -14.13 -8.13 11.97
CA PRO A 39 -14.83 -7.46 13.08
C PRO A 39 -16.36 -7.48 12.95
N TYR A 40 -16.88 -7.98 11.87
CA TYR A 40 -18.32 -8.15 11.57
C TYR A 40 -18.84 -9.55 11.89
N ALA A 41 -17.98 -10.50 12.31
CA ALA A 41 -18.36 -11.88 12.62
C ALA A 41 -18.34 -12.15 14.13
N ASP A 42 -19.32 -12.92 14.59
CA ASP A 42 -19.26 -13.56 15.90
C ASP A 42 -18.55 -14.90 15.77
N ILE A 43 -17.41 -15.06 16.44
CA ILE A 43 -16.64 -16.31 16.44
C ILE A 43 -16.84 -17.00 17.78
N LYS A 44 -17.35 -18.23 17.77
CA LYS A 44 -17.55 -19.07 18.95
C LYS A 44 -16.68 -20.31 18.80
N PHE A 45 -15.90 -20.60 19.81
CA PHE A 45 -15.02 -21.77 19.84
C PHE A 45 -15.20 -22.51 21.11
N VAL A 46 -15.46 -23.81 20.99
CA VAL A 46 -15.50 -24.76 22.14
C VAL A 46 -14.31 -25.68 22.00
N ASP A 47 -13.48 -25.72 23.02
CA ASP A 47 -12.30 -26.58 23.01
C ASP A 47 -12.63 -28.01 23.45
N PRO A 48 -11.74 -29.00 23.23
CA PRO A 48 -11.96 -30.39 23.65
C PRO A 48 -12.13 -30.59 25.17
N LYS A 49 -11.78 -29.57 25.99
CA LYS A 49 -12.01 -29.57 27.44
C LYS A 49 -13.36 -28.94 27.84
N GLY A 50 -14.19 -28.58 26.85
CA GLY A 50 -15.49 -27.95 27.10
C GLY A 50 -15.43 -26.45 27.40
N ARG A 51 -14.27 -25.81 27.32
CA ARG A 51 -14.15 -24.35 27.53
C ARG A 51 -14.67 -23.58 26.33
N PHE A 52 -15.51 -22.59 26.62
CA PHE A 52 -16.14 -21.74 25.60
C PHE A 52 -15.42 -20.42 25.47
N TYR A 53 -15.05 -20.08 24.26
CA TYR A 53 -14.42 -18.81 23.88
C TYR A 53 -15.34 -18.08 22.92
N MET A 54 -15.58 -16.79 23.15
CA MET A 54 -16.41 -15.95 22.26
C MET A 54 -15.71 -14.67 21.90
N PHE A 55 -15.59 -14.42 20.61
CA PHE A 55 -15.13 -13.17 20.04
C PHE A 55 -16.33 -12.51 19.36
N SER A 56 -17.00 -11.59 20.07
CA SER A 56 -18.18 -10.92 19.56
C SER A 56 -17.81 -9.94 18.43
N ARG A 57 -18.70 -9.75 17.50
CA ARG A 57 -18.52 -8.74 16.45
C ARG A 57 -18.47 -7.32 17.01
N ALA A 58 -17.68 -6.44 16.37
CA ALA A 58 -17.60 -5.01 16.67
C ALA A 58 -18.56 -4.18 15.79
N THR A 59 -18.94 -4.69 14.63
CA THR A 59 -19.78 -3.99 13.65
C THR A 59 -20.64 -4.96 12.85
N LYS A 60 -21.72 -4.46 12.26
CA LYS A 60 -22.55 -5.22 11.30
C LYS A 60 -22.17 -4.94 9.85
N LYS A 61 -21.31 -3.94 9.61
CA LYS A 61 -20.85 -3.57 8.26
C LYS A 61 -19.91 -4.65 7.74
N MET A 62 -20.21 -5.21 6.58
CA MET A 62 -19.36 -6.21 5.91
C MET A 62 -18.67 -5.60 4.70
N PRO A 63 -17.45 -6.05 4.33
CA PRO A 63 -16.85 -5.68 3.08
C PRO A 63 -17.62 -6.28 1.90
N PRO A 64 -17.59 -5.67 0.69
CA PRO A 64 -18.24 -6.24 -0.48
C PRO A 64 -17.63 -7.61 -0.80
N PRO A 65 -18.41 -8.58 -1.33
CA PRO A 65 -17.87 -9.87 -1.73
C PRO A 65 -16.88 -9.71 -2.90
N PRO A 66 -15.83 -10.53 -2.98
CA PRO A 66 -14.93 -10.51 -4.13
C PRO A 66 -15.65 -11.01 -5.39
N THR A 67 -15.26 -10.48 -6.55
CA THR A 67 -15.77 -10.90 -7.85
C THR A 67 -14.65 -11.42 -8.75
N GLU A 68 -14.98 -12.24 -9.72
CA GLU A 68 -13.98 -12.69 -10.70
C GLU A 68 -13.53 -11.54 -11.60
N THR A 69 -12.27 -11.56 -11.99
CA THR A 69 -11.70 -10.58 -12.91
C THR A 69 -10.70 -11.21 -13.86
N LEU A 70 -10.55 -10.58 -15.02
CA LEU A 70 -9.52 -10.94 -15.98
C LEU A 70 -8.14 -10.46 -15.50
N ALA A 71 -7.09 -11.10 -16.00
CA ALA A 71 -5.73 -10.68 -15.73
C ALA A 71 -5.47 -9.26 -16.27
N HIS A 72 -4.78 -8.43 -15.48
CA HIS A 72 -4.37 -7.10 -15.94
C HIS A 72 -3.06 -7.21 -16.75
N PRO A 73 -2.91 -6.50 -17.89
CA PRO A 73 -1.70 -6.61 -18.72
C PRO A 73 -0.42 -6.32 -17.95
N TYR A 74 -0.45 -5.30 -17.06
CA TYR A 74 0.72 -4.95 -16.24
C TYR A 74 0.99 -5.99 -15.16
N GLY A 75 1.77 -6.94 -15.40
CA GLY A 75 2.16 -7.93 -14.41
C GLY A 75 2.04 -9.35 -14.92
N VAL A 76 1.49 -9.55 -16.13
CA VAL A 76 1.50 -10.88 -16.75
C VAL A 76 2.94 -11.28 -17.07
N ASP A 77 3.20 -12.56 -16.89
CA ASP A 77 4.43 -13.23 -17.31
C ASP A 77 4.21 -14.07 -18.58
N VAL A 78 5.29 -14.62 -19.09
CA VAL A 78 5.28 -15.44 -20.31
C VAL A 78 4.37 -16.66 -20.13
N GLU A 79 4.43 -17.31 -18.97
CA GLU A 79 3.61 -18.48 -18.66
C GLU A 79 2.10 -18.18 -18.69
N THR A 80 1.71 -17.05 -18.08
CA THR A 80 0.31 -16.60 -18.10
C THR A 80 -0.20 -16.36 -19.52
N ILE A 81 0.59 -15.69 -20.37
CA ILE A 81 0.19 -15.45 -21.76
C ILE A 81 0.12 -16.78 -22.55
N GLN A 82 1.08 -17.67 -22.37
CA GLN A 82 1.07 -18.98 -23.01
C GLN A 82 -0.18 -19.79 -22.61
N ARG A 83 -0.53 -19.77 -21.33
CA ARG A 83 -1.76 -20.42 -20.85
C ARG A 83 -3.00 -19.82 -21.47
N LEU A 84 -3.11 -18.50 -21.55
CA LEU A 84 -4.22 -17.81 -22.19
C LEU A 84 -4.32 -18.13 -23.69
N ILE A 85 -3.17 -18.25 -24.38
CA ILE A 85 -3.10 -18.64 -25.81
C ILE A 85 -3.61 -20.05 -26.02
N ARG A 86 -3.32 -20.97 -25.10
CA ARG A 86 -3.78 -22.40 -25.21
C ARG A 86 -5.30 -22.53 -25.07
N VAL A 87 -5.93 -21.68 -24.26
CA VAL A 87 -7.37 -21.77 -23.98
C VAL A 87 -8.20 -20.79 -24.80
N THR A 88 -7.58 -19.92 -25.60
CA THR A 88 -8.31 -18.90 -26.35
C THR A 88 -8.94 -19.44 -27.63
N ASN A 89 -10.16 -18.96 -27.92
CA ASN A 89 -10.84 -19.17 -29.20
C ASN A 89 -10.75 -17.92 -30.12
N CYS A 90 -9.91 -16.94 -29.76
CA CYS A 90 -9.73 -15.72 -30.55
C CYS A 90 -8.92 -16.03 -31.83
N ARG A 91 -9.41 -15.51 -32.96
CA ARG A 91 -8.73 -15.68 -34.26
C ARG A 91 -7.68 -14.60 -34.56
N ASN A 92 -7.65 -13.53 -33.81
CA ASN A 92 -6.75 -12.42 -33.97
C ASN A 92 -6.24 -11.85 -32.64
N LEU A 93 -5.10 -11.17 -32.67
CA LEU A 93 -4.47 -10.59 -31.48
C LEU A 93 -5.27 -9.43 -30.88
N LEU A 94 -6.01 -8.68 -31.71
CA LEU A 94 -6.82 -7.58 -31.22
C LEU A 94 -7.90 -8.07 -30.26
N ASP A 95 -8.65 -9.11 -30.68
CA ASP A 95 -9.69 -9.71 -29.86
C ASP A 95 -9.12 -10.46 -28.66
N PHE A 96 -7.96 -11.12 -28.85
CA PHE A 96 -7.25 -11.76 -27.74
C PHE A 96 -6.94 -10.76 -26.62
N MET A 97 -6.38 -9.59 -26.94
CA MET A 97 -6.07 -8.56 -25.95
C MET A 97 -7.34 -8.04 -25.25
N ARG A 98 -8.44 -7.85 -25.99
CA ARG A 98 -9.71 -7.35 -25.43
C ARG A 98 -10.42 -8.38 -24.54
N LYS A 99 -10.41 -9.64 -24.93
CA LYS A 99 -11.17 -10.71 -24.27
C LYS A 99 -10.46 -11.26 -23.02
N HIS A 100 -9.14 -11.28 -23.02
CA HIS A 100 -8.37 -11.93 -21.97
C HIS A 100 -7.74 -10.97 -20.96
N PHE A 101 -7.80 -9.65 -21.21
CA PHE A 101 -7.20 -8.68 -20.30
C PHE A 101 -8.20 -7.67 -19.77
N HIS A 102 -8.07 -7.42 -18.47
CA HIS A 102 -8.94 -6.47 -17.77
C HIS A 102 -8.66 -5.03 -18.21
N ARG A 103 -9.74 -4.26 -18.47
CA ARG A 103 -9.70 -2.84 -18.86
C ARG A 103 -8.92 -2.54 -20.14
N VAL A 104 -8.87 -3.48 -21.05
CA VAL A 104 -8.26 -3.33 -22.37
C VAL A 104 -9.33 -3.18 -23.43
N GLY A 105 -9.60 -1.94 -23.82
CA GLY A 105 -10.56 -1.60 -24.87
C GLY A 105 -9.95 -1.68 -26.28
N GLN A 106 -10.76 -1.46 -27.31
CA GLN A 106 -10.34 -1.55 -28.71
C GLN A 106 -9.22 -0.55 -29.05
N GLY A 107 -9.38 0.73 -28.68
CA GLY A 107 -8.37 1.76 -28.93
C GLY A 107 -7.04 1.48 -28.25
N THR A 108 -7.06 1.04 -27.00
CA THR A 108 -5.85 0.67 -26.25
C THR A 108 -5.17 -0.56 -26.84
N SER A 109 -5.94 -1.59 -27.25
CA SER A 109 -5.37 -2.78 -27.92
C SER A 109 -4.70 -2.43 -29.24
N LEU A 110 -5.36 -1.61 -30.07
CA LEU A 110 -4.80 -1.14 -31.34
C LEU A 110 -3.50 -0.39 -31.12
N SER A 111 -3.50 0.59 -30.24
CA SER A 111 -2.32 1.41 -29.93
C SER A 111 -1.17 0.58 -29.37
N PHE A 112 -1.49 -0.39 -28.51
CA PHE A 112 -0.47 -1.28 -27.93
C PHE A 112 0.13 -2.22 -28.99
N LEU A 113 -0.69 -2.87 -29.84
CA LEU A 113 -0.21 -3.79 -30.89
C LEU A 113 0.63 -3.05 -31.95
N ASP A 114 0.21 -1.82 -32.32
CA ASP A 114 1.02 -0.95 -33.18
C ASP A 114 2.37 -0.59 -32.53
N PHE A 115 2.33 -0.28 -31.25
CA PHE A 115 3.54 -0.03 -30.46
C PHE A 115 4.47 -1.24 -30.38
N ALA A 116 3.90 -2.43 -30.19
CA ALA A 116 4.64 -3.68 -30.09
C ALA A 116 5.16 -4.19 -31.45
N GLY A 117 4.63 -3.63 -32.54
CA GLY A 117 4.97 -4.07 -33.91
C GLY A 117 4.38 -5.45 -34.24
N PHE A 118 3.19 -5.75 -33.70
CA PHE A 118 2.46 -6.95 -34.01
C PHE A 118 1.35 -6.68 -35.05
N ILE A 119 1.11 -7.67 -35.92
CA ILE A 119 0.01 -7.64 -36.86
C ILE A 119 -1.29 -7.92 -36.08
N LYS A 120 -2.24 -6.97 -36.11
CA LYS A 120 -3.50 -7.03 -35.35
C LYS A 120 -4.35 -8.25 -35.65
N THR A 121 -4.32 -8.72 -36.91
CA THR A 121 -5.03 -9.90 -37.42
C THR A 121 -4.28 -11.22 -37.23
N ALA A 122 -3.06 -11.18 -36.66
CA ALA A 122 -2.29 -12.39 -36.41
C ALA A 122 -3.03 -13.32 -35.44
N ASN A 123 -3.03 -14.61 -35.75
CA ASN A 123 -3.66 -15.61 -34.86
C ASN A 123 -2.76 -15.82 -33.63
N PRO A 124 -3.29 -15.61 -32.39
CA PRO A 124 -2.52 -15.77 -31.17
C PRO A 124 -1.95 -17.19 -30.99
N GLN A 125 -2.65 -18.23 -31.47
CA GLN A 125 -2.20 -19.62 -31.35
C GLN A 125 -1.01 -19.95 -32.27
N ARG A 126 -0.70 -19.10 -33.25
CA ARG A 126 0.43 -19.26 -34.17
C ARG A 126 1.66 -18.43 -33.75
N LEU A 127 1.62 -17.74 -32.60
CA LEU A 127 2.73 -17.00 -32.06
C LEU A 127 3.86 -17.96 -31.61
N LYS A 128 5.08 -17.65 -32.02
CA LYS A 128 6.28 -18.35 -31.55
C LYS A 128 6.58 -17.99 -30.09
N PRO A 129 7.29 -18.81 -29.32
CA PRO A 129 7.70 -18.50 -27.96
C PRO A 129 8.44 -17.15 -27.84
N GLU A 130 9.22 -16.79 -28.85
CA GLU A 130 9.95 -15.51 -28.95
C GLU A 130 8.98 -14.32 -29.05
N ASP A 131 7.89 -14.45 -29.82
CA ASP A 131 6.86 -13.43 -29.94
C ASP A 131 6.12 -13.22 -28.61
N VAL A 132 5.85 -14.29 -27.88
CA VAL A 132 5.22 -14.20 -26.56
C VAL A 132 6.16 -13.47 -25.58
N THR A 133 7.43 -13.79 -25.58
CA THR A 133 8.44 -13.09 -24.77
C THR A 133 8.52 -11.61 -25.14
N LYS A 134 8.57 -11.29 -26.44
CA LYS A 134 8.53 -9.92 -26.95
C LYS A 134 7.27 -9.16 -26.52
N LEU A 135 6.12 -9.84 -26.51
CA LEU A 135 4.85 -9.24 -26.08
C LEU A 135 4.91 -8.83 -24.60
N VAL A 136 5.39 -9.73 -23.73
CA VAL A 136 5.55 -9.46 -22.28
C VAL A 136 6.55 -8.34 -22.01
N GLU A 137 7.70 -8.37 -22.67
CA GLU A 137 8.71 -7.31 -22.53
C GLU A 137 8.17 -5.95 -22.98
N THR A 138 7.39 -5.94 -24.06
CA THR A 138 6.78 -4.72 -24.55
C THR A 138 5.73 -4.18 -23.58
N ILE A 139 4.92 -5.02 -22.95
CA ILE A 139 4.01 -4.61 -21.88
C ILE A 139 4.77 -3.95 -20.72
N LYS A 140 5.90 -4.54 -20.29
CA LYS A 140 6.76 -3.96 -19.23
C LYS A 140 7.34 -2.59 -19.63
N LYS A 141 7.83 -2.47 -20.86
CA LYS A 141 8.32 -1.19 -21.41
C LYS A 141 7.22 -0.15 -21.48
N TYR A 142 6.02 -0.54 -21.89
CA TYR A 142 4.84 0.33 -21.99
C TYR A 142 4.51 0.97 -20.63
N LYS A 143 4.48 0.19 -19.56
CA LYS A 143 4.32 0.69 -18.17
C LYS A 143 5.40 1.69 -17.76
N LYS A 144 6.66 1.43 -18.13
CA LYS A 144 7.80 2.30 -17.80
C LYS A 144 7.68 3.68 -18.45
N TYR A 145 7.31 3.73 -19.72
CA TYR A 145 7.18 5.00 -20.47
C TYR A 145 6.05 5.86 -19.96
N ARG A 146 4.92 5.28 -19.59
CA ARG A 146 3.84 6.03 -18.95
C ARG A 146 4.32 6.76 -17.69
N LYS A 147 5.02 6.05 -16.81
CA LYS A 147 5.53 6.65 -15.56
C LYS A 147 6.49 7.81 -15.84
N LEU A 148 7.24 7.72 -16.93
CA LEU A 148 8.14 8.78 -17.40
C LEU A 148 7.33 9.96 -17.93
N PHE A 149 6.44 9.74 -18.90
CA PHE A 149 5.68 10.79 -19.56
C PHE A 149 4.64 11.48 -18.68
N GLY A 150 4.07 10.77 -17.70
CA GLY A 150 3.12 11.36 -16.76
C GLY A 150 3.71 12.43 -15.84
N LYS A 151 5.04 12.47 -15.69
CA LYS A 151 5.76 13.45 -14.87
C LYS A 151 6.25 14.66 -15.65
N VAL A 152 6.28 14.59 -16.98
CA VAL A 152 6.84 15.64 -17.83
C VAL A 152 5.96 16.89 -17.78
N SER A 153 6.56 18.03 -17.44
CA SER A 153 5.94 19.36 -17.48
C SER A 153 6.52 20.22 -18.60
N GLU A 154 5.80 21.29 -18.95
CA GLU A 154 6.30 22.27 -19.92
C GLU A 154 7.56 22.96 -19.40
N GLU A 155 7.62 23.20 -18.09
CA GLU A 155 8.77 23.81 -17.41
C GLU A 155 10.02 22.92 -17.53
N GLU A 156 9.88 21.61 -17.35
CA GLU A 156 10.99 20.64 -17.52
C GLU A 156 11.51 20.60 -18.95
N ILE A 157 10.62 20.63 -19.95
CA ILE A 157 11.01 20.68 -21.36
C ILE A 157 11.73 22.01 -21.65
N ASN A 158 11.19 23.13 -21.19
CA ASN A 158 11.81 24.45 -21.37
C ASN A 158 13.18 24.52 -20.68
N ALA A 159 13.33 23.99 -19.48
CA ALA A 159 14.63 23.93 -18.79
C ALA A 159 15.65 23.08 -19.57
N SER A 160 15.18 21.96 -20.14
CA SER A 160 16.01 21.07 -20.97
C SER A 160 16.40 21.73 -22.30
N LEU A 161 15.49 22.51 -22.91
CA LEU A 161 15.75 23.27 -24.13
C LEU A 161 16.83 24.37 -23.95
N LYS A 162 16.82 25.06 -22.80
CA LYS A 162 17.84 26.07 -22.45
C LYS A 162 19.24 25.46 -22.32
N LYS A 163 19.34 24.22 -21.84
CA LYS A 163 20.61 23.53 -21.59
C LYS A 163 21.10 22.70 -22.79
N THR A 164 20.27 22.44 -23.78
CA THR A 164 20.63 21.52 -24.86
C THR A 164 21.60 22.09 -25.88
N LYS A 165 22.53 21.24 -26.31
CA LYS A 165 23.42 21.48 -27.49
C LYS A 165 22.97 20.65 -28.69
N SER A 166 21.83 19.96 -28.63
CA SER A 166 21.35 19.09 -29.71
C SER A 166 20.83 19.91 -30.89
N GLN A 167 21.12 19.46 -32.09
CA GLN A 167 20.71 20.12 -33.35
C GLN A 167 19.41 19.52 -33.92
N ASN A 168 18.98 18.36 -33.45
CA ASN A 168 17.78 17.69 -33.93
C ASN A 168 16.94 17.19 -32.76
N MET A 169 15.64 16.93 -33.01
CA MET A 169 14.67 16.51 -32.02
C MET A 169 14.96 15.11 -31.45
N ILE A 170 15.53 14.20 -32.24
CA ILE A 170 15.84 12.84 -31.80
C ILE A 170 16.90 12.89 -30.72
N ASP A 171 18.00 13.56 -30.95
CA ASP A 171 19.11 13.69 -30.00
C ASP A 171 18.71 14.49 -28.77
N PHE A 172 17.87 15.51 -28.95
CA PHE A 172 17.31 16.26 -27.84
C PHE A 172 16.50 15.35 -26.90
N LEU A 173 15.52 14.60 -27.41
CA LEU A 173 14.69 13.72 -26.60
C LEU A 173 15.48 12.56 -26.01
N LYS A 174 16.48 12.03 -26.73
CA LYS A 174 17.34 10.96 -26.21
C LYS A 174 18.22 11.44 -25.05
N LYS A 175 18.74 12.67 -25.10
CA LYS A 175 19.54 13.28 -24.03
C LYS A 175 18.69 13.70 -22.84
N SER A 176 17.52 14.30 -23.10
CA SER A 176 16.58 14.72 -22.03
C SER A 176 15.94 13.52 -21.32
N PHE A 177 15.73 12.43 -22.04
CA PHE A 177 15.12 11.20 -21.55
C PHE A 177 15.95 9.97 -21.93
N PRO A 178 17.06 9.68 -21.23
CA PRO A 178 18.00 8.60 -21.61
C PRO A 178 17.38 7.20 -21.69
N ASN A 179 16.24 7.01 -21.03
CA ASN A 179 15.52 5.74 -21.00
C ASN A 179 14.55 5.54 -22.18
N LEU A 180 14.44 6.51 -23.12
CA LEU A 180 13.58 6.38 -24.30
C LEU A 180 14.31 5.64 -25.42
N ASP A 181 13.65 4.61 -25.94
CA ASP A 181 14.09 3.91 -27.14
C ASP A 181 13.89 4.81 -28.38
N ARG A 182 14.79 4.72 -29.35
CA ARG A 182 14.73 5.50 -30.59
C ARG A 182 13.39 5.33 -31.33
N THR A 183 12.83 4.13 -31.33
CA THR A 183 11.53 3.82 -31.94
C THR A 183 10.40 4.63 -31.32
N ILE A 184 10.41 4.82 -30.00
CA ILE A 184 9.42 5.60 -29.27
C ILE A 184 9.55 7.09 -29.59
N ILE A 185 10.79 7.60 -29.62
CA ILE A 185 11.07 8.98 -30.00
C ILE A 185 10.53 9.28 -31.41
N LEU A 186 10.76 8.38 -32.35
CA LEU A 186 10.29 8.53 -33.71
C LEU A 186 8.77 8.56 -33.83
N ARG A 187 8.08 7.68 -33.10
CA ARG A 187 6.61 7.64 -33.02
C ARG A 187 6.04 8.89 -32.34
N LEU A 188 6.62 9.30 -31.21
CA LEU A 188 6.21 10.51 -30.52
C LEU A 188 6.30 11.74 -31.41
N LEU A 189 7.42 11.89 -32.11
CA LEU A 189 7.63 13.01 -33.06
C LEU A 189 6.62 12.94 -34.19
N SER A 190 6.40 11.78 -34.80
CA SER A 190 5.42 11.59 -35.87
C SER A 190 4.02 11.94 -35.40
N SER A 191 3.59 11.42 -34.24
CA SER A 191 2.25 11.68 -33.67
C SER A 191 2.06 13.15 -33.26
N ALA A 192 3.14 13.83 -32.87
CA ALA A 192 3.11 15.24 -32.51
C ALA A 192 3.30 16.17 -33.75
N GLY A 193 3.49 15.60 -34.97
CA GLY A 193 3.67 16.35 -36.20
C GLY A 193 5.01 17.09 -36.29
N PHE A 194 6.06 16.54 -35.67
CA PHE A 194 7.40 17.13 -35.72
C PHE A 194 8.29 16.47 -36.76
N VAL A 195 9.02 17.32 -37.50
CA VAL A 195 10.10 16.86 -38.38
C VAL A 195 11.30 16.43 -37.51
N ARG A 196 11.85 15.25 -37.80
CA ARG A 196 12.93 14.61 -37.00
C ARG A 196 14.19 15.47 -36.91
N THR A 197 14.50 16.22 -37.99
CA THR A 197 15.67 17.09 -38.13
C THR A 197 15.46 18.49 -37.57
N LYS A 198 14.24 18.82 -37.07
CA LYS A 198 13.94 20.15 -36.52
C LYS A 198 14.86 20.48 -35.35
N ASN A 199 15.43 21.71 -35.38
CA ASN A 199 16.25 22.17 -34.27
C ASN A 199 15.38 22.42 -33.02
N PRO A 200 15.65 21.77 -31.88
CA PRO A 200 14.86 21.94 -30.68
C PRO A 200 14.83 23.38 -30.15
N LYS A 201 15.90 24.15 -30.34
CA LYS A 201 15.94 25.56 -29.90
C LYS A 201 14.99 26.48 -30.68
N LYS A 202 14.50 26.04 -31.84
CA LYS A 202 13.52 26.77 -32.69
C LYS A 202 12.09 26.31 -32.43
N LEU A 203 11.81 25.59 -31.33
CA LEU A 203 10.46 25.24 -30.96
C LEU A 203 9.71 26.45 -30.41
N ARG A 204 8.50 26.66 -30.93
CA ARG A 204 7.56 27.67 -30.44
C ARG A 204 6.85 27.18 -29.19
N PRO A 205 6.33 28.08 -28.33
CA PRO A 205 5.60 27.69 -27.10
C PRO A 205 4.43 26.73 -27.38
N ASP A 206 3.66 26.97 -28.45
CA ASP A 206 2.55 26.10 -28.87
C ASP A 206 3.01 24.68 -29.24
N GLU A 207 4.19 24.55 -29.78
CA GLU A 207 4.79 23.27 -30.14
C GLU A 207 5.28 22.51 -28.90
N ILE A 208 5.79 23.22 -27.90
CA ILE A 208 6.17 22.63 -26.61
C ILE A 208 4.94 22.09 -25.89
N VAL A 209 3.86 22.86 -25.82
CA VAL A 209 2.56 22.43 -25.26
C VAL A 209 2.06 21.18 -26.01
N ARG A 210 2.14 21.19 -27.34
CA ARG A 210 1.74 20.04 -28.18
C ARG A 210 2.59 18.80 -27.89
N LEU A 211 3.91 18.93 -27.75
CA LEU A 211 4.81 17.83 -27.41
C LEU A 211 4.47 17.25 -26.06
N VAL A 212 4.34 18.08 -25.02
CA VAL A 212 3.97 17.64 -23.66
C VAL A 212 2.59 16.98 -23.65
N ARG A 213 1.61 17.54 -24.37
CA ARG A 213 0.27 16.96 -24.51
C ARG A 213 0.32 15.58 -25.16
N MET A 214 1.13 15.40 -26.19
CA MET A 214 1.28 14.09 -26.83
C MET A 214 2.01 13.09 -25.94
N MET A 215 3.02 13.52 -25.18
CA MET A 215 3.65 12.68 -24.18
C MET A 215 2.64 12.22 -23.09
N LYS A 216 1.82 13.14 -22.58
CA LYS A 216 0.77 12.84 -21.59
C LYS A 216 -0.37 11.99 -22.16
N LYS A 217 -0.70 12.13 -23.44
CA LYS A 217 -1.70 11.31 -24.15
C LYS A 217 -1.14 9.98 -24.65
N TYR A 218 0.13 9.67 -24.35
CA TYR A 218 0.71 8.40 -24.76
C TYR A 218 -0.20 7.26 -24.32
N PRO A 219 -0.61 6.38 -25.24
CA PRO A 219 -1.60 5.35 -24.94
C PRO A 219 -1.12 4.41 -23.85
N ASP A 220 -2.01 4.02 -22.97
CA ASP A 220 -1.73 3.21 -21.79
C ASP A 220 -2.91 2.28 -21.46
N PHE A 221 -2.59 1.18 -20.78
CA PHE A 221 -3.62 0.40 -20.14
C PHE A 221 -4.14 1.16 -18.92
N LEU A 222 -5.46 1.19 -18.75
CA LEU A 222 -6.06 1.78 -17.57
C LEU A 222 -5.46 1.15 -16.30
N PRO A 223 -5.29 1.91 -15.20
CA PRO A 223 -4.76 1.33 -13.98
C PRO A 223 -5.61 0.16 -13.49
N PRO A 224 -5.04 -0.81 -12.76
CA PRO A 224 -5.77 -1.95 -12.22
C PRO A 224 -6.96 -1.46 -11.40
N ASP A 225 -8.08 -2.14 -11.53
CA ASP A 225 -9.27 -1.89 -10.76
C ASP A 225 -9.30 -2.82 -9.54
N ALA A 226 -9.79 -2.28 -8.44
CA ALA A 226 -9.93 -2.99 -7.18
C ALA A 226 -11.36 -3.49 -6.93
N SER A 227 -12.31 -3.21 -7.81
CA SER A 227 -13.72 -3.57 -7.63
C SER A 227 -13.97 -5.07 -7.46
N CYS A 228 -13.05 -5.88 -7.97
CA CYS A 228 -13.07 -7.34 -7.81
C CYS A 228 -12.52 -7.82 -6.46
N LEU A 229 -11.83 -6.96 -5.70
CA LEU A 229 -11.23 -7.29 -4.41
C LEU A 229 -12.20 -6.98 -3.27
N SER A 230 -11.97 -7.64 -2.15
CA SER A 230 -12.73 -7.41 -0.92
C SER A 230 -11.78 -6.97 0.22
N PRO A 231 -11.16 -5.78 0.12
CA PRO A 231 -10.36 -5.24 1.22
C PRO A 231 -11.26 -4.94 2.43
N LEU A 232 -10.67 -4.85 3.61
CA LEU A 232 -11.39 -4.45 4.82
C LEU A 232 -11.75 -2.96 4.80
N GLY A 233 -10.83 -2.15 4.30
CA GLY A 233 -10.91 -0.70 4.43
C GLY A 233 -10.48 -0.19 5.81
N GLU A 234 -10.22 1.11 5.89
CA GLU A 234 -9.70 1.71 7.13
C GLU A 234 -10.64 1.54 8.31
N ASP A 235 -11.96 1.67 8.10
CA ASP A 235 -12.97 1.61 9.16
C ASP A 235 -13.03 0.25 9.83
N LEU A 236 -13.14 -0.84 9.04
CA LEU A 236 -13.25 -2.20 9.57
C LEU A 236 -11.96 -2.64 10.24
N LEU A 237 -10.82 -2.31 9.63
CA LEU A 237 -9.52 -2.66 10.20
C LEU A 237 -9.30 -1.92 11.53
N ARG A 238 -9.67 -0.64 11.60
CA ARG A 238 -9.65 0.16 12.83
C ARG A 238 -10.56 -0.45 13.90
N ALA A 239 -11.79 -0.82 13.55
CA ALA A 239 -12.75 -1.40 14.50
C ALA A 239 -12.23 -2.72 15.10
N GLY A 240 -11.64 -3.59 14.30
CA GLY A 240 -11.04 -4.85 14.77
C GLY A 240 -9.86 -4.61 15.70
N ILE A 241 -8.95 -3.71 15.35
CA ILE A 241 -7.78 -3.39 16.18
C ILE A 241 -8.19 -2.73 17.50
N LEU A 242 -9.12 -1.78 17.47
CA LEU A 242 -9.63 -1.11 18.68
C LEU A 242 -10.25 -2.12 19.66
N LYS A 243 -11.01 -3.07 19.13
CA LYS A 243 -11.65 -4.08 19.96
C LYS A 243 -10.65 -5.05 20.59
N GLU A 244 -9.71 -5.58 19.81
CA GLU A 244 -8.84 -6.67 20.25
C GLU A 244 -7.58 -6.20 20.98
N LEU A 245 -7.08 -4.98 20.71
CA LEU A 245 -5.82 -4.48 21.27
C LEU A 245 -5.98 -3.22 22.14
N LYS A 246 -7.15 -2.56 22.10
CA LYS A 246 -7.48 -1.33 22.84
C LYS A 246 -6.35 -0.30 22.90
N PRO A 247 -5.73 0.06 21.75
CA PRO A 247 -4.56 0.90 21.73
C PRO A 247 -4.89 2.36 22.09
N GLU A 248 -3.90 3.09 22.61
CA GLU A 248 -3.97 4.56 22.81
C GLU A 248 -3.94 5.32 21.45
N PHE A 249 -3.26 4.75 20.48
CA PHE A 249 -3.14 5.33 19.12
C PHE A 249 -3.24 4.24 18.06
N ILE A 250 -3.91 4.59 16.97
CA ILE A 250 -4.03 3.73 15.79
C ILE A 250 -3.98 4.58 14.51
N ALA A 251 -3.18 4.14 13.56
CA ALA A 251 -3.20 4.64 12.19
C ALA A 251 -3.38 3.47 11.23
N VAL A 252 -4.23 3.67 10.23
CA VAL A 252 -4.50 2.70 9.16
C VAL A 252 -4.27 3.37 7.82
N SER A 253 -3.73 2.65 6.87
CA SER A 253 -3.53 3.09 5.48
C SER A 253 -3.89 1.96 4.53
N GLN A 254 -4.69 2.28 3.53
CA GLN A 254 -4.99 1.42 2.40
C GLN A 254 -4.27 1.95 1.17
N ARG A 255 -3.41 1.12 0.57
CA ARG A 255 -2.66 1.47 -0.63
C ARG A 255 -3.55 1.43 -1.88
N LYS A 256 -3.16 2.19 -2.90
CA LYS A 256 -3.82 2.11 -4.22
C LYS A 256 -3.62 0.73 -4.82
N PRO A 257 -4.58 0.23 -5.61
CA PRO A 257 -4.45 -1.06 -6.28
C PRO A 257 -3.17 -1.14 -7.11
N SER A 258 -2.49 -2.28 -7.03
CA SER A 258 -1.34 -2.63 -7.84
C SER A 258 -1.54 -4.02 -8.46
N THR A 259 -0.60 -4.50 -9.26
CA THR A 259 -0.70 -5.82 -9.92
C THR A 259 0.57 -6.63 -9.70
N TYR A 260 0.35 -7.92 -9.47
CA TYR A 260 1.39 -8.96 -9.47
C TYR A 260 0.92 -10.13 -10.34
N ALA A 261 1.76 -10.60 -11.25
CA ALA A 261 1.44 -11.67 -12.21
C ALA A 261 0.08 -11.48 -12.93
N GLY A 262 -0.31 -10.23 -13.25
CA GLY A 262 -1.59 -9.91 -13.88
C GLY A 262 -2.80 -9.86 -12.93
N HIS A 263 -2.64 -10.19 -11.66
CA HIS A 263 -3.70 -10.18 -10.67
C HIS A 263 -3.63 -8.89 -9.84
N PRO A 264 -4.75 -8.20 -9.62
CA PRO A 264 -4.79 -7.03 -8.76
C PRO A 264 -4.56 -7.41 -7.31
N PHE A 265 -3.91 -6.51 -6.57
CA PHE A 265 -3.80 -6.61 -5.13
C PHE A 265 -3.85 -5.24 -4.46
N ILE A 266 -4.30 -5.23 -3.21
CA ILE A 266 -4.28 -4.07 -2.32
C ILE A 266 -3.53 -4.47 -1.06
N VAL A 267 -2.72 -3.54 -0.56
CA VAL A 267 -2.08 -3.67 0.76
C VAL A 267 -2.76 -2.71 1.72
N GLU A 268 -3.18 -3.23 2.85
CA GLU A 268 -3.66 -2.48 3.99
C GLU A 268 -2.65 -2.62 5.12
N SER A 269 -2.24 -1.52 5.71
CA SER A 269 -1.26 -1.49 6.78
C SER A 269 -1.83 -0.71 7.97
N ALA A 270 -1.59 -1.20 9.17
CA ALA A 270 -1.93 -0.49 10.37
C ALA A 270 -0.78 -0.51 11.38
N ILE A 271 -0.73 0.53 12.19
CA ILE A 271 0.15 0.60 13.37
C ILE A 271 -0.69 1.00 14.57
N ALA A 272 -0.52 0.28 15.66
CA ALA A 272 -1.17 0.54 16.93
C ALA A 272 -0.12 0.71 18.03
N TYR A 273 -0.38 1.59 18.99
CA TYR A 273 0.53 1.91 20.08
C TYR A 273 -0.20 1.97 21.41
N GLY A 274 0.38 1.39 22.45
CA GLY A 274 -0.16 1.42 23.81
C GLY A 274 -1.29 0.40 24.06
N GLY A 275 -2.06 0.61 25.10
CA GLY A 275 -3.17 -0.28 25.50
C GLY A 275 -2.72 -1.68 25.89
N ASP A 276 -3.45 -2.70 25.40
CA ASP A 276 -3.19 -4.10 25.72
C ASP A 276 -2.04 -4.72 24.88
N ILE A 277 -1.27 -3.89 24.15
CA ILE A 277 -0.14 -4.35 23.35
C ILE A 277 1.05 -4.64 24.27
N PRO A 278 1.63 -5.85 24.24
CA PRO A 278 2.75 -6.20 25.09
C PRO A 278 4.02 -5.43 24.70
N LYS A 279 4.77 -5.02 25.72
CA LYS A 279 6.11 -4.45 25.53
C LYS A 279 7.08 -5.60 25.24
N LYS A 280 7.62 -5.60 24.02
CA LYS A 280 8.63 -6.58 23.56
C LYS A 280 9.83 -5.85 22.95
N ASP A 281 10.95 -6.53 22.90
CA ASP A 281 12.15 -5.99 22.23
C ASP A 281 11.97 -5.89 20.71
N ASP A 282 11.14 -6.75 20.13
CA ASP A 282 10.69 -6.70 18.73
C ASP A 282 9.21 -6.32 18.66
N PHE A 283 8.74 -5.93 17.48
CA PHE A 283 7.34 -5.57 17.24
C PHE A 283 6.40 -6.76 17.36
N VAL A 284 5.17 -6.51 17.81
CA VAL A 284 4.06 -7.47 17.62
C VAL A 284 3.61 -7.32 16.16
N VAL A 285 3.78 -8.36 15.36
CA VAL A 285 3.45 -8.33 13.93
C VAL A 285 2.25 -9.24 13.64
N TYR A 286 1.21 -8.64 13.05
CA TYR A 286 0.05 -9.35 12.54
C TYR A 286 0.08 -9.38 11.02
N ARG A 287 0.04 -10.57 10.43
CA ARG A 287 0.17 -10.77 8.99
C ARG A 287 -1.07 -11.49 8.46
N PHE A 288 -1.66 -10.96 7.41
CA PHE A 288 -2.87 -11.52 6.82
C PHE A 288 -2.80 -11.53 5.31
N ALA A 289 -3.40 -12.56 4.73
CA ALA A 289 -3.65 -12.65 3.30
C ALA A 289 -5.12 -13.03 3.07
N ASN A 290 -5.90 -12.16 2.40
CA ASN A 290 -7.34 -12.35 2.22
C ASN A 290 -8.06 -12.68 3.54
N ARG A 291 -7.71 -11.98 4.62
CA ARG A 291 -8.24 -12.14 5.99
C ARG A 291 -7.86 -13.46 6.69
N ILE A 292 -6.95 -14.21 6.11
CA ILE A 292 -6.40 -15.43 6.74
C ILE A 292 -5.16 -15.04 7.55
N PRO A 293 -5.08 -15.34 8.85
CA PRO A 293 -3.88 -15.15 9.65
C PRO A 293 -2.72 -16.01 9.17
N LEU A 294 -1.51 -15.42 9.11
CA LEU A 294 -0.28 -16.12 8.73
C LEU A 294 0.57 -16.29 9.99
N LEU A 295 0.43 -17.45 10.68
CA LEU A 295 1.06 -17.69 11.98
C LEU A 295 2.43 -18.36 11.91
N TYR A 296 2.77 -18.94 10.77
CA TYR A 296 4.00 -19.73 10.60
C TYR A 296 5.03 -18.97 9.77
N ASP A 297 6.27 -19.42 9.88
CA ASP A 297 7.42 -18.99 9.07
C ASP A 297 7.59 -17.46 8.95
N GLU A 298 7.50 -16.80 10.10
CA GLU A 298 7.50 -15.34 10.20
C GLU A 298 8.75 -14.71 9.56
N ALA A 299 9.92 -15.31 9.78
CA ALA A 299 11.19 -14.77 9.28
C ALA A 299 11.28 -14.76 7.74
N SER A 300 10.57 -15.65 7.08
CA SER A 300 10.54 -15.77 5.61
C SER A 300 9.53 -14.82 4.95
N ASP A 301 8.58 -14.27 5.71
CA ASP A 301 7.53 -13.40 5.20
C ASP A 301 8.05 -12.04 4.76
N VAL A 302 7.58 -11.56 3.60
CA VAL A 302 7.98 -10.27 3.05
C VAL A 302 7.63 -9.10 3.97
N SER A 303 6.53 -9.17 4.73
CA SER A 303 6.09 -8.10 5.64
C SER A 303 7.10 -7.92 6.77
N VAL A 304 7.55 -9.01 7.37
CA VAL A 304 8.54 -8.99 8.47
C VAL A 304 9.90 -8.49 7.98
N ARG A 305 10.34 -8.95 6.80
CA ARG A 305 11.58 -8.45 6.19
C ARG A 305 11.53 -6.95 5.93
N VAL A 306 10.38 -6.44 5.46
CA VAL A 306 10.17 -5.01 5.27
C VAL A 306 10.20 -4.26 6.60
N ILE A 307 9.47 -4.74 7.62
CA ILE A 307 9.44 -4.12 8.96
C ILE A 307 10.86 -4.00 9.54
N ARG A 308 11.65 -5.08 9.47
CA ARG A 308 13.04 -5.09 9.96
C ARG A 308 13.99 -4.20 9.14
N SER A 309 13.68 -3.92 7.87
CA SER A 309 14.49 -3.04 7.02
C SER A 309 14.28 -1.54 7.30
N ILE A 310 13.25 -1.18 8.06
CA ILE A 310 12.91 0.22 8.34
C ILE A 310 13.74 0.74 9.52
N ASN A 311 14.33 1.94 9.37
CA ASN A 311 14.96 2.66 10.48
C ASN A 311 13.87 3.31 11.38
N TRP A 312 13.43 2.58 12.40
CA TRP A 312 12.37 2.97 13.31
C TRP A 312 12.71 4.17 14.20
N ARG A 313 13.99 4.39 14.50
CA ARG A 313 14.45 5.59 15.26
C ARG A 313 14.02 6.89 14.59
N ARG A 314 13.99 6.90 13.25
CA ARG A 314 13.46 8.04 12.46
C ARG A 314 12.02 8.38 12.80
N TYR A 315 11.22 7.39 13.21
CA TYR A 315 9.81 7.55 13.57
C TYR A 315 9.59 7.65 15.07
N LYS A 316 10.64 7.91 15.87
CA LYS A 316 10.63 7.97 17.34
C LYS A 316 10.17 6.65 18.00
N VAL A 317 10.36 5.53 17.33
CA VAL A 317 10.06 4.21 17.86
C VAL A 317 11.37 3.54 18.25
N SER A 318 11.43 3.06 19.50
CA SER A 318 12.57 2.32 20.08
C SER A 318 12.14 0.93 20.52
N SER A 319 13.11 0.04 20.77
CA SER A 319 12.89 -1.26 21.40
C SER A 319 12.16 -1.11 22.74
N GLY A 320 11.34 -2.09 23.10
CA GLY A 320 10.54 -2.09 24.33
C GLY A 320 9.29 -1.23 24.30
N MET A 321 9.00 -0.53 23.21
CA MET A 321 7.73 0.20 23.07
C MET A 321 6.57 -0.75 22.71
N PRO A 322 5.35 -0.54 23.26
CA PRO A 322 4.18 -1.35 22.96
C PRO A 322 3.61 -1.00 21.58
N VAL A 323 4.26 -1.50 20.52
CA VAL A 323 3.88 -1.25 19.12
C VAL A 323 3.46 -2.55 18.46
N ALA A 324 2.30 -2.52 17.84
CA ALA A 324 1.82 -3.58 16.96
C ALA A 324 1.72 -3.08 15.52
N ILE A 325 2.21 -3.87 14.58
CA ILE A 325 2.16 -3.58 13.14
C ILE A 325 1.33 -4.66 12.48
N LEU A 326 0.38 -4.24 11.67
CA LEU A 326 -0.49 -5.13 10.93
C LEU A 326 -0.30 -4.91 9.43
N VAL A 327 -0.19 -6.01 8.69
CA VAL A 327 -0.13 -6.01 7.23
C VAL A 327 -1.16 -7.02 6.71
N HIS A 328 -2.08 -6.53 5.88
CA HIS A 328 -3.08 -7.33 5.17
C HIS A 328 -2.90 -7.16 3.67
N VAL A 329 -2.72 -8.27 2.97
CA VAL A 329 -2.64 -8.31 1.50
C VAL A 329 -3.92 -8.94 0.97
N CYS A 330 -4.72 -8.16 0.24
CA CYS A 330 -5.92 -8.60 -0.44
C CYS A 330 -5.63 -8.76 -1.93
N SER A 331 -5.81 -9.96 -2.48
CA SER A 331 -5.53 -10.25 -3.90
C SER A 331 -6.38 -11.42 -4.41
N THR A 332 -6.70 -11.41 -5.71
CA THR A 332 -7.28 -12.59 -6.38
C THR A 332 -6.27 -13.74 -6.48
N LYS A 333 -4.96 -13.46 -6.40
CA LYS A 333 -3.88 -14.46 -6.39
C LYS A 333 -2.73 -13.97 -5.49
N VAL A 334 -2.77 -14.35 -4.22
CA VAL A 334 -1.70 -14.02 -3.28
C VAL A 334 -0.44 -14.82 -3.65
N PRO A 335 0.75 -14.20 -3.70
CA PRO A 335 2.00 -14.89 -4.01
C PRO A 335 2.52 -15.68 -2.80
N TYR A 336 1.87 -16.78 -2.46
CA TYR A 336 2.40 -17.71 -1.47
C TYR A 336 3.62 -18.46 -2.00
N LYS A 337 4.57 -18.78 -1.15
CA LYS A 337 5.73 -19.60 -1.52
C LYS A 337 5.50 -21.09 -1.30
N THR A 338 4.65 -21.44 -0.33
CA THR A 338 4.33 -22.82 0.06
C THR A 338 2.87 -23.13 -0.25
N VAL A 339 2.56 -24.42 -0.45
CA VAL A 339 1.19 -24.92 -0.64
C VAL A 339 0.35 -24.67 0.60
N GLY A 340 0.95 -24.71 1.80
CA GLY A 340 0.31 -24.43 3.08
C GLY A 340 -0.10 -22.97 3.31
N LYS A 341 0.21 -22.06 2.37
CA LYS A 341 -0.14 -20.62 2.47
C LYS A 341 0.40 -19.95 3.74
N GLU A 342 1.58 -20.36 4.20
CA GLU A 342 2.14 -19.96 5.50
C GLU A 342 2.69 -18.53 5.50
N PHE A 343 3.21 -18.05 4.37
CA PHE A 343 3.77 -16.72 4.24
C PHE A 343 3.73 -16.20 2.80
N ILE A 344 3.84 -14.88 2.66
CA ILE A 344 3.85 -14.19 1.38
C ILE A 344 5.29 -14.11 0.87
N ALA A 345 5.51 -14.57 -0.39
CA ALA A 345 6.80 -14.52 -1.04
C ALA A 345 7.32 -13.10 -1.25
N ASP A 346 8.64 -12.91 -1.15
CA ASP A 346 9.30 -11.63 -1.43
C ASP A 346 9.22 -11.31 -2.93
N ARG A 347 8.20 -10.54 -3.32
CA ARG A 347 7.99 -10.04 -4.67
C ARG A 347 8.13 -8.52 -4.68
N PRO A 348 8.92 -7.94 -5.60
CA PRO A 348 9.23 -6.52 -5.60
C PRO A 348 7.98 -5.63 -5.57
N GLU A 349 6.94 -5.98 -6.33
CA GLU A 349 5.70 -5.22 -6.41
C GLU A 349 4.98 -5.18 -5.07
N VAL A 350 4.87 -6.33 -4.39
CA VAL A 350 4.21 -6.46 -3.08
C VAL A 350 5.04 -5.79 -2.00
N LYS A 351 6.36 -6.02 -2.00
CA LYS A 351 7.30 -5.43 -1.05
C LYS A 351 7.27 -3.89 -1.05
N ILE A 352 7.23 -3.27 -2.23
CA ILE A 352 7.17 -1.80 -2.37
C ILE A 352 5.87 -1.26 -1.76
N GLU A 353 4.73 -1.88 -2.02
CA GLU A 353 3.46 -1.40 -1.49
C GLU A 353 3.36 -1.61 0.03
N ILE A 354 3.87 -2.72 0.57
CA ILE A 354 3.97 -2.95 2.02
C ILE A 354 4.86 -1.88 2.66
N LEU A 355 6.05 -1.64 2.09
CA LEU A 355 6.99 -0.64 2.61
C LEU A 355 6.37 0.78 2.63
N ASN A 356 5.67 1.15 1.57
CA ASN A 356 5.02 2.45 1.47
C ASN A 356 3.86 2.58 2.47
N GLY A 357 3.04 1.54 2.63
CA GLY A 357 1.96 1.49 3.61
C GLY A 357 2.47 1.64 5.05
N ILE A 358 3.48 0.84 5.41
CA ILE A 358 4.07 0.91 6.76
C ILE A 358 4.71 2.28 7.03
N ARG A 359 5.44 2.84 6.07
CA ARG A 359 6.04 4.18 6.22
C ARG A 359 4.99 5.27 6.38
N GLU A 360 3.84 5.14 5.76
CA GLU A 360 2.74 6.08 5.89
C GLU A 360 2.16 6.07 7.31
N VAL A 361 1.82 4.90 7.84
CA VAL A 361 1.30 4.78 9.22
C VAL A 361 2.35 5.10 10.27
N ALA A 362 3.64 4.79 10.02
CA ALA A 362 4.74 5.15 10.89
C ALA A 362 4.93 6.68 11.02
N ARG A 363 4.75 7.45 9.95
CA ARG A 363 4.75 8.93 10.02
C ARG A 363 3.63 9.48 10.89
N ARG A 364 2.43 8.88 10.81
CA ARG A 364 1.29 9.28 11.66
C ARG A 364 1.60 8.98 13.14
N LEU A 365 2.21 7.82 13.44
CA LEU A 365 2.67 7.48 14.81
C LEU A 365 3.75 8.45 15.30
N GLN A 366 4.73 8.80 14.46
CA GLN A 366 5.77 9.78 14.79
C GLN A 366 5.17 11.12 15.24
N THR A 367 4.16 11.60 14.52
CA THR A 367 3.47 12.85 14.86
C THR A 367 2.78 12.75 16.23
N PHE A 368 2.11 11.62 16.51
CA PHE A 368 1.49 11.37 17.81
C PHE A 368 2.52 11.35 18.95
N LEU A 369 3.62 10.59 18.77
CA LEU A 369 4.67 10.48 19.79
C LEU A 369 5.36 11.82 20.03
N ALA A 370 5.58 12.62 18.99
CA ALA A 370 6.15 13.97 19.12
C ALA A 370 5.24 14.89 19.94
N LYS A 371 3.92 14.88 19.68
CA LYS A 371 2.95 15.66 20.46
C LYS A 371 2.90 15.19 21.93
N ARG A 372 2.92 13.88 22.16
CA ARG A 372 2.94 13.31 23.52
C ARG A 372 4.21 13.70 24.29
N GLU A 373 5.37 13.65 23.63
CA GLU A 373 6.64 14.07 24.23
C GLU A 373 6.64 15.56 24.57
N HIS A 374 6.12 16.40 23.69
CA HIS A 374 5.99 17.83 23.92
C HIS A 374 5.11 18.12 25.14
N ARG A 375 3.90 17.54 25.19
CA ARG A 375 2.99 17.67 26.34
C ARG A 375 3.61 17.18 27.65
N ALA A 376 4.39 16.08 27.59
CA ALA A 376 5.09 15.57 28.79
C ALA A 376 6.19 16.54 29.28
N LYS A 377 6.93 17.16 28.35
CA LYS A 377 7.94 18.19 28.68
C LYS A 377 7.30 19.43 29.28
N GLU A 378 6.19 19.92 28.70
CA GLU A 378 5.41 21.05 29.22
C GLU A 378 4.91 20.78 30.63
N LYS A 379 4.29 19.61 30.85
CA LYS A 379 3.80 19.22 32.16
C LYS A 379 4.93 19.14 33.21
N ARG A 380 6.12 18.66 32.83
CA ARG A 380 7.30 18.67 33.71
C ARG A 380 7.76 20.11 34.02
N ARG A 381 7.81 20.98 33.00
CA ARG A 381 8.17 22.40 33.21
C ARG A 381 7.19 23.06 34.15
N LEU A 382 5.89 22.92 33.93
CA LEU A 382 4.85 23.48 34.84
C LEU A 382 5.01 22.96 36.26
N SER A 383 5.25 21.66 36.45
CA SER A 383 5.50 21.06 37.76
C SER A 383 6.74 21.64 38.46
N VAL A 384 7.82 21.92 37.71
CA VAL A 384 9.02 22.58 38.27
C VAL A 384 8.68 24.02 38.64
N PHE A 385 7.99 24.78 37.77
CA PHE A 385 7.61 26.14 38.09
C PHE A 385 6.68 26.21 39.31
N SER A 386 5.66 25.36 39.40
CA SER A 386 4.75 25.30 40.55
C SER A 386 5.48 25.00 41.89
N LYS A 387 6.59 24.26 41.82
CA LYS A 387 7.40 23.93 43.01
C LYS A 387 8.32 25.07 43.47
N TYR A 388 8.88 25.85 42.53
CA TYR A 388 9.92 26.82 42.84
C TYR A 388 9.42 28.27 42.86
N LEU A 389 8.40 28.64 42.09
CA LEU A 389 7.83 30.00 42.06
C LEU A 389 7.39 30.51 43.43
N PRO A 390 6.70 29.73 44.30
CA PRO A 390 6.33 30.18 45.63
C PRO A 390 7.54 30.54 46.50
N LYS A 391 8.61 29.73 46.40
CA LYS A 391 9.85 30.00 47.16
C LYS A 391 10.57 31.25 46.67
N ILE A 392 10.64 31.41 45.33
CA ILE A 392 11.25 32.62 44.74
C ILE A 392 10.45 33.87 45.12
N ALA A 393 9.11 33.81 45.07
CA ALA A 393 8.25 34.92 45.48
C ALA A 393 8.47 35.31 46.90
N ARG A 394 8.48 34.33 47.83
CA ARG A 394 8.75 34.58 49.25
C ARG A 394 10.11 35.25 49.48
N PHE A 395 11.18 34.65 48.94
CA PHE A 395 12.53 35.23 49.11
C PHE A 395 12.65 36.63 48.46
N SER A 396 12.01 36.84 47.31
CA SER A 396 12.01 38.14 46.65
C SER A 396 11.24 39.17 47.45
N THR A 397 10.14 38.83 48.11
CA THR A 397 9.33 39.68 48.97
C THR A 397 10.13 40.07 50.22
N ASP A 398 10.77 39.09 50.86
CA ASP A 398 11.64 39.30 52.03
C ASP A 398 12.83 40.23 51.69
N LEU A 399 13.49 40.02 50.55
CA LEU A 399 14.63 40.83 50.10
C LEU A 399 14.21 42.27 49.73
N ALA A 400 12.99 42.45 49.21
CA ALA A 400 12.46 43.76 48.83
C ALA A 400 11.79 44.51 49.99
N GLY A 401 11.74 43.92 51.18
CA GLY A 401 11.11 44.51 52.36
C GLY A 401 9.63 44.77 52.21
N LYS A 402 8.91 43.97 51.38
CA LYS A 402 7.48 44.07 51.13
C LYS A 402 6.71 43.10 52.00
N GLU A 403 5.53 43.54 52.51
CA GLU A 403 4.67 42.68 53.35
C GLU A 403 3.80 41.72 52.53
N LYS A 404 3.60 41.95 51.25
CA LYS A 404 2.65 41.17 50.41
C LYS A 404 3.38 40.40 49.30
N GLU A 405 3.22 39.11 49.31
CA GLU A 405 3.72 38.24 48.26
C GLU A 405 2.94 38.43 46.93
N PRO A 406 3.58 38.36 45.77
CA PRO A 406 2.91 38.42 44.49
C PRO A 406 1.98 37.19 44.29
N ASP A 407 0.87 37.39 43.56
CA ASP A 407 -0.09 36.34 43.26
C ASP A 407 0.50 35.36 42.20
N ILE A 408 0.97 34.25 42.69
CA ILE A 408 1.63 33.21 41.88
C ILE A 408 0.61 32.41 41.08
N GLU A 409 -0.65 32.26 41.57
CA GLU A 409 -1.69 31.56 40.83
C GLU A 409 -2.04 32.26 39.51
N LEU A 410 -2.04 33.57 39.53
CA LEU A 410 -2.32 34.41 38.38
C LEU A 410 -1.20 34.30 37.34
N LEU A 411 0.06 34.18 37.77
CA LEU A 411 1.22 33.96 36.94
C LEU A 411 1.20 32.53 36.32
N LEU A 412 0.90 31.51 37.11
CA LEU A 412 0.80 30.11 36.62
C LEU A 412 -0.36 29.96 35.64
N ARG A 413 -1.49 30.59 35.87
CA ARG A 413 -2.64 30.61 34.93
C ARG A 413 -2.32 31.33 33.63
N SER A 414 -1.55 32.42 33.67
CA SER A 414 -1.14 33.12 32.46
C SER A 414 -0.19 32.27 31.61
N VAL A 415 0.76 31.59 32.20
CA VAL A 415 1.69 30.69 31.50
C VAL A 415 0.93 29.49 30.89
N SER A 416 -0.03 28.89 31.59
CA SER A 416 -0.85 27.79 31.05
C SER A 416 -1.76 28.23 29.90
N LYS A 417 -2.34 29.45 29.94
CA LYS A 417 -3.17 29.99 28.84
C LYS A 417 -2.37 30.33 27.58
N PHE A 418 -1.14 30.81 27.70
CA PHE A 418 -0.25 31.05 26.55
C PHE A 418 0.10 29.74 25.81
N GLU A 419 0.17 28.61 26.52
CA GLU A 419 0.48 27.30 25.95
C GLU A 419 -0.74 26.68 25.25
N GLU A 420 -1.98 26.93 25.73
CA GLU A 420 -3.22 26.47 25.06
C GLU A 420 -3.53 27.20 23.74
N GLN A 421 -3.08 28.43 23.58
CA GLN A 421 -3.25 29.22 22.35
C GLN A 421 -2.16 28.99 21.29
N GLY A 422 -1.04 28.35 21.63
CA GLY A 422 0.06 28.04 20.74
C GLY A 422 0.10 26.60 20.22
N ALA A 423 -0.89 25.76 20.51
CA ALA A 423 -1.02 24.35 20.12
C ALA A 423 -2.15 24.15 19.11
#